data_c24746341c5266fb99bfdfce85cf5579
#
_entry.id   c24746341c5266fb99bfdfce85cf5579
#
_cell.length_a   1.000
_cell.length_b   1.000
_cell.length_c   1.000
_cell.angle_alpha   90.00
_cell.angle_beta   90.00
_cell.angle_gamma   90.00
#
_symmetry.space_group_name_H-M   'P 1'
#
loop_
_entity.id
_entity.type
_entity.pdbx_description
1 polymer ?
#
loop_
_entity_poly.entity_id
_entity_poly.type
_entity_poly.pdbx_seq_one_letter_code
_entity_poly.pdbx_strand_id
1 'polypeptide(L)'
;MTTSSHGTAPFLPGEHGELLQALAEQRTLLLITVRDITDAQAAQRTTVSELTLGGIVKHLTRCEQVWTQIMVKGEGELPEGMLDLEQYRMVEGETLAGLLEQYTAAAQGTEESVAALPDLGRSVPLPKTPWSPPETVHWSARRILLHVIRETAQHGGHADIIREALDGASTTAQR
;
A
#
# COMPACT_ATOMS: atom_id res chain seq x y z
N MET A 1 17.78 -11.36 -23.42
CA MET A 1 17.49 -12.08 -22.16
C MET A 1 18.06 -11.23 -21.03
N THR A 2 17.29 -10.31 -20.50
CA THR A 2 17.64 -9.48 -19.34
C THR A 2 16.92 -10.05 -18.15
N THR A 3 17.65 -10.73 -17.28
CA THR A 3 17.17 -11.21 -15.99
C THR A 3 16.94 -10.01 -15.09
N SER A 4 15.68 -9.62 -14.89
CA SER A 4 15.29 -8.70 -13.81
C SER A 4 15.59 -9.37 -12.48
N SER A 5 16.65 -8.94 -11.84
CA SER A 5 16.90 -9.26 -10.44
C SER A 5 15.83 -8.55 -9.59
N HIS A 6 14.84 -9.27 -9.13
CA HIS A 6 14.00 -8.81 -8.03
C HIS A 6 14.93 -8.68 -6.82
N GLY A 7 15.26 -7.45 -6.47
CA GLY A 7 16.03 -7.14 -5.28
C GLY A 7 15.29 -7.68 -4.06
N THR A 8 15.79 -8.76 -3.50
CA THR A 8 15.37 -9.23 -2.18
C THR A 8 15.78 -8.13 -1.20
N ALA A 9 14.81 -7.53 -0.50
CA ALA A 9 15.10 -6.62 0.59
C ALA A 9 16.12 -7.26 1.54
N PRO A 10 17.08 -6.50 2.09
CA PRO A 10 18.06 -7.06 3.01
C PRO A 10 17.32 -7.72 4.17
N PHE A 11 17.66 -8.98 4.44
CA PHE A 11 17.09 -9.73 5.55
C PHE A 11 17.45 -9.03 6.87
N LEU A 12 16.51 -8.27 7.40
CA LEU A 12 16.64 -7.69 8.74
C LEU A 12 16.26 -8.75 9.77
N PRO A 13 17.11 -9.00 10.79
CA PRO A 13 16.76 -9.95 11.84
C PRO A 13 15.69 -9.37 12.78
N GLY A 14 14.93 -10.28 13.42
CA GLY A 14 13.97 -9.94 14.45
C GLY A 14 12.69 -9.30 13.92
N GLU A 15 11.99 -8.57 14.79
CA GLU A 15 10.65 -8.05 14.53
C GLU A 15 10.56 -7.12 13.31
N HIS A 16 11.57 -6.30 13.07
CA HIS A 16 11.62 -5.44 11.87
C HIS A 16 11.54 -6.27 10.59
N GLY A 17 12.36 -7.34 10.52
CA GLY A 17 12.38 -8.23 9.37
C GLY A 17 11.07 -9.00 9.19
N GLU A 18 10.48 -9.51 10.26
CA GLU A 18 9.22 -10.24 10.22
C GLU A 18 8.05 -9.37 9.73
N LEU A 19 7.95 -8.12 10.20
CA LEU A 19 6.90 -7.20 9.76
C LEU A 19 7.09 -6.75 8.31
N LEU A 20 8.33 -6.47 7.89
CA LEU A 20 8.62 -6.14 6.50
C LEU A 20 8.36 -7.33 5.57
N GLN A 21 8.69 -8.54 5.99
CA GLN A 21 8.38 -9.73 5.22
C GLN A 21 6.87 -9.94 5.07
N ALA A 22 6.11 -9.80 6.16
CA ALA A 22 4.65 -9.89 6.10
C ALA A 22 4.05 -8.85 5.13
N LEU A 23 4.57 -7.60 5.15
CA LEU A 23 4.15 -6.57 4.21
C LEU A 23 4.51 -6.92 2.76
N ALA A 24 5.72 -7.41 2.51
CA ALA A 24 6.19 -7.82 1.18
C ALA A 24 5.34 -8.97 0.59
N GLU A 25 4.92 -9.91 1.43
CA GLU A 25 4.00 -10.98 1.03
C GLU A 25 2.64 -10.42 0.59
N GLN A 26 2.07 -9.45 1.33
CA GLN A 26 0.81 -8.82 0.94
C GLN A 26 0.94 -7.99 -0.36
N ARG A 27 2.06 -7.27 -0.52
CA ARG A 27 2.35 -6.55 -1.77
C ARG A 27 2.45 -7.50 -2.96
N THR A 28 3.09 -8.66 -2.77
CA THR A 28 3.20 -9.68 -3.82
C THR A 28 1.82 -10.18 -4.26
N LEU A 29 0.92 -10.46 -3.32
CA LEU A 29 -0.45 -10.88 -3.63
C LEU A 29 -1.22 -9.78 -4.38
N LEU A 30 -1.11 -8.53 -3.95
CA LEU A 30 -1.70 -7.40 -4.66
C LEU A 30 -1.18 -7.29 -6.10
N LEU A 31 0.15 -7.38 -6.31
CA LEU A 31 0.76 -7.25 -7.63
C LEU A 31 0.34 -8.35 -8.60
N ILE A 32 -0.04 -9.53 -8.12
CA ILE A 32 -0.62 -10.59 -8.96
C ILE A 32 -1.94 -10.12 -9.57
N THR A 33 -2.76 -9.37 -8.85
CA THR A 33 -4.09 -8.93 -9.33
C THR A 33 -4.03 -7.93 -10.49
N VAL A 34 -2.90 -7.25 -10.66
CA VAL A 34 -2.69 -6.24 -11.72
C VAL A 34 -1.72 -6.71 -12.81
N ARG A 35 -1.34 -7.99 -12.79
CA ARG A 35 -0.44 -8.56 -13.80
C ARG A 35 -1.15 -8.68 -15.14
N ASP A 36 -0.44 -8.30 -16.21
CA ASP A 36 -0.86 -8.49 -17.60
C ASP A 36 -2.21 -7.85 -17.97
N ILE A 37 -2.60 -6.75 -17.32
CA ILE A 37 -3.78 -5.96 -17.68
C ILE A 37 -3.38 -4.62 -18.29
N THR A 38 -4.28 -4.07 -19.10
CA THR A 38 -4.12 -2.75 -19.72
C THR A 38 -4.53 -1.62 -18.77
N ASP A 39 -4.14 -0.37 -19.07
CA ASP A 39 -4.60 0.82 -18.34
C ASP A 39 -6.12 0.92 -18.31
N ALA A 40 -6.79 0.62 -19.44
CA ALA A 40 -8.25 0.63 -19.52
C ALA A 40 -8.88 -0.40 -18.57
N GLN A 41 -8.31 -1.60 -18.47
CA GLN A 41 -8.75 -2.62 -17.53
C GLN A 41 -8.46 -2.22 -16.06
N ALA A 42 -7.30 -1.62 -15.81
CA ALA A 42 -6.94 -1.12 -14.48
C ALA A 42 -7.86 0.00 -13.99
N ALA A 43 -8.37 0.82 -14.90
CA ALA A 43 -9.31 1.91 -14.62
C ALA A 43 -10.79 1.45 -14.60
N GLN A 44 -11.08 0.22 -15.05
CA GLN A 44 -12.44 -0.27 -15.20
C GLN A 44 -13.08 -0.60 -13.85
N ARG A 45 -14.31 -0.11 -13.64
CA ARG A 45 -15.16 -0.51 -12.54
C ARG A 45 -15.93 -1.78 -12.93
N THR A 46 -15.62 -2.91 -12.30
CA THR A 46 -16.20 -4.23 -12.63
C THR A 46 -17.19 -4.74 -11.59
N THR A 47 -17.31 -4.05 -10.45
CA THR A 47 -18.19 -4.41 -9.35
C THR A 47 -19.14 -3.27 -8.99
N VAL A 48 -20.01 -3.48 -8.01
CA VAL A 48 -20.88 -2.42 -7.45
C VAL A 48 -20.08 -1.35 -6.68
N SER A 49 -18.87 -1.67 -6.24
CA SER A 49 -17.96 -0.73 -5.59
C SER A 49 -17.41 0.32 -6.55
N GLU A 50 -16.99 1.46 -6.00
CA GLU A 50 -16.24 2.48 -6.75
C GLU A 50 -14.76 2.12 -6.95
N LEU A 51 -14.28 1.05 -6.32
CA LEU A 51 -12.89 0.62 -6.40
C LEU A 51 -12.54 0.10 -7.80
N THR A 52 -11.34 0.46 -8.25
CA THR A 52 -10.71 -0.06 -9.47
C THR A 52 -9.33 -0.62 -9.13
N LEU A 53 -8.79 -1.52 -9.95
CA LEU A 53 -7.46 -2.11 -9.71
C LEU A 53 -6.37 -1.04 -9.63
N GLY A 54 -6.30 -0.14 -10.60
CA GLY A 54 -5.33 0.95 -10.58
C GLY A 54 -5.56 1.95 -9.45
N GLY A 55 -6.82 2.21 -9.09
CA GLY A 55 -7.16 3.04 -7.93
C GLY A 55 -6.69 2.44 -6.62
N ILE A 56 -6.79 1.11 -6.45
CA ILE A 56 -6.27 0.42 -5.25
C ILE A 56 -4.75 0.55 -5.17
N VAL A 57 -4.01 0.36 -6.28
CA VAL A 57 -2.55 0.58 -6.29
C VAL A 57 -2.21 2.01 -5.89
N LYS A 58 -2.89 3.01 -6.45
CA LYS A 58 -2.73 4.42 -6.12
C LYS A 58 -3.00 4.71 -4.63
N HIS A 59 -4.10 4.19 -4.11
CA HIS A 59 -4.46 4.35 -2.70
C HIS A 59 -3.41 3.74 -1.77
N LEU A 60 -2.97 2.52 -2.03
CA LEU A 60 -1.97 1.85 -1.19
C LEU A 60 -0.60 2.51 -1.27
N THR A 61 -0.21 3.05 -2.43
CA THR A 61 0.99 3.88 -2.56
C THR A 61 0.94 5.07 -1.60
N ARG A 62 -0.16 5.83 -1.62
CA ARG A 62 -0.35 6.99 -0.74
C ARG A 62 -0.43 6.60 0.73
N CYS A 63 -1.17 5.54 1.03
CA CYS A 63 -1.29 4.99 2.38
C CYS A 63 0.09 4.69 2.95
N GLU A 64 0.91 3.95 2.21
CA GLU A 64 2.23 3.54 2.66
C GLU A 64 3.17 4.75 2.86
N GLN A 65 3.20 5.69 1.92
CA GLN A 65 3.99 6.91 2.02
C GLN A 65 3.62 7.76 3.24
N VAL A 66 2.34 7.99 3.46
CA VAL A 66 1.84 8.83 4.56
C VAL A 66 2.12 8.19 5.92
N TRP A 67 1.79 6.92 6.06
CA TRP A 67 1.99 6.23 7.34
C TRP A 67 3.47 6.06 7.67
N THR A 68 4.33 5.84 6.67
CA THR A 68 5.79 5.83 6.86
C THR A 68 6.30 7.20 7.29
N GLN A 69 5.82 8.28 6.68
CA GLN A 69 6.17 9.63 7.10
C GLN A 69 5.75 9.92 8.54
N ILE A 70 4.52 9.56 8.93
CA ILE A 70 4.03 9.70 10.31
C ILE A 70 4.92 8.89 11.27
N MET A 71 5.24 7.66 10.91
CA MET A 71 6.08 6.76 11.72
C MET A 71 7.48 7.33 11.98
N VAL A 72 8.09 7.96 10.99
CA VAL A 72 9.46 8.48 11.06
C VAL A 72 9.49 9.87 11.72
N LYS A 73 8.66 10.79 11.27
CA LYS A 73 8.70 12.19 11.72
C LYS A 73 7.92 12.43 13.01
N GLY A 74 6.92 11.60 13.29
CA GLY A 74 6.02 11.81 14.42
C GLY A 74 5.11 13.02 14.24
N GLU A 75 5.09 13.58 13.03
CA GLU A 75 4.25 14.68 12.61
C GLU A 75 3.70 14.31 11.24
N GLY A 76 2.43 14.48 11.04
CA GLY A 76 1.84 14.20 9.74
C GLY A 76 0.51 14.93 9.63
N GLU A 77 0.41 15.79 8.64
CA GLU A 77 -0.87 16.18 8.10
C GLU A 77 -1.27 15.16 7.05
N LEU A 78 -2.55 14.81 7.01
CA LEU A 78 -3.06 14.00 5.91
C LEU A 78 -2.91 14.82 4.63
N PRO A 79 -2.32 14.26 3.57
CA PRO A 79 -2.26 14.95 2.29
C PRO A 79 -3.65 15.40 1.83
N GLU A 80 -3.72 16.56 1.19
CA GLU A 80 -4.95 17.04 0.57
C GLU A 80 -5.50 15.95 -0.39
N GLY A 81 -6.80 15.76 -0.36
CA GLY A 81 -7.46 14.73 -1.18
C GLY A 81 -7.28 13.29 -0.71
N MET A 82 -6.59 13.03 0.42
CA MET A 82 -6.44 11.65 0.89
C MET A 82 -7.75 11.02 1.37
N LEU A 83 -8.74 11.81 1.71
CA LEU A 83 -10.07 11.34 2.10
C LEU A 83 -11.05 11.34 0.93
N ASP A 84 -10.63 11.81 -0.24
CA ASP A 84 -11.49 11.92 -1.42
C ASP A 84 -11.58 10.58 -2.16
N LEU A 85 -12.74 10.33 -2.74
CA LEU A 85 -12.96 9.09 -3.52
C LEU A 85 -12.05 8.98 -4.76
N GLU A 86 -11.49 10.09 -5.24
CA GLU A 86 -10.55 10.09 -6.37
C GLU A 86 -9.24 9.35 -6.09
N GLN A 87 -8.87 9.16 -4.81
CA GLN A 87 -7.73 8.33 -4.47
C GLN A 87 -7.92 6.85 -4.88
N TYR A 88 -9.16 6.40 -5.08
CA TYR A 88 -9.51 5.03 -5.46
C TYR A 88 -9.74 4.85 -6.96
N ARG A 89 -9.38 5.85 -7.78
CA ARG A 89 -9.56 5.82 -9.24
C ARG A 89 -8.31 6.33 -9.94
N MET A 90 -8.06 5.77 -11.11
CA MET A 90 -7.13 6.38 -12.05
C MET A 90 -7.77 7.64 -12.66
N VAL A 91 -6.99 8.71 -12.74
CA VAL A 91 -7.40 9.96 -13.39
C VAL A 91 -6.69 10.10 -14.74
N GLU A 92 -7.13 11.07 -15.54
CA GLU A 92 -6.55 11.34 -16.86
C GLU A 92 -5.03 11.56 -16.78
N GLY A 93 -4.29 10.91 -17.65
CA GLY A 93 -2.82 10.96 -17.70
C GLY A 93 -2.11 9.95 -16.80
N GLU A 94 -2.80 9.24 -15.91
CA GLU A 94 -2.20 8.16 -15.14
C GLU A 94 -2.17 6.85 -15.94
N THR A 95 -1.08 6.10 -15.79
CA THR A 95 -0.92 4.75 -16.34
C THR A 95 -0.69 3.75 -15.21
N LEU A 96 -1.08 2.49 -15.41
CA LEU A 96 -0.81 1.43 -14.45
C LEU A 96 0.70 1.28 -14.21
N ALA A 97 1.50 1.36 -15.27
CA ALA A 97 2.96 1.27 -15.14
C ALA A 97 3.51 2.38 -14.23
N GLY A 98 3.09 3.63 -14.42
CA GLY A 98 3.50 4.75 -13.57
C GLY A 98 3.05 4.60 -12.11
N LEU A 99 1.84 4.07 -11.87
CA LEU A 99 1.36 3.77 -10.51
C LEU A 99 2.18 2.66 -9.85
N LEU A 100 2.57 1.61 -10.60
CA LEU A 100 3.40 0.53 -10.10
C LEU A 100 4.83 0.97 -9.77
N GLU A 101 5.40 1.89 -10.58
CA GLU A 101 6.70 2.52 -10.27
C GLU A 101 6.63 3.32 -8.96
N GLN A 102 5.58 4.11 -8.76
CA GLN A 102 5.35 4.86 -7.52
C GLN A 102 5.15 3.93 -6.33
N TYR A 103 4.42 2.83 -6.49
CA TYR A 103 4.22 1.83 -5.44
C TYR A 103 5.54 1.16 -5.05
N THR A 104 6.36 0.82 -6.03
CA THR A 104 7.69 0.26 -5.78
C THR A 104 8.59 1.23 -5.01
N ALA A 105 8.57 2.51 -5.39
CA ALA A 105 9.33 3.54 -4.68
C ALA A 105 8.84 3.75 -3.24
N ALA A 106 7.52 3.71 -3.02
CA ALA A 106 6.94 3.79 -1.67
C ALA A 106 7.37 2.58 -0.81
N ALA A 107 7.36 1.38 -1.39
CA ALA A 107 7.80 0.17 -0.72
C ALA A 107 9.27 0.25 -0.26
N GLN A 108 10.16 0.70 -1.15
CA GLN A 108 11.58 0.90 -0.83
C GLN A 108 11.75 1.95 0.29
N GLY A 109 11.05 3.08 0.21
CA GLY A 109 11.09 4.11 1.24
C GLY A 109 10.61 3.61 2.60
N THR A 110 9.61 2.74 2.65
CA THR A 110 9.16 2.09 3.88
C THR A 110 10.22 1.16 4.46
N GLU A 111 10.82 0.31 3.62
CA GLU A 111 11.86 -0.63 4.04
C GLU A 111 13.09 0.09 4.61
N GLU A 112 13.57 1.13 3.93
CA GLU A 112 14.69 1.96 4.39
C GLU A 112 14.35 2.66 5.71
N SER A 113 13.14 3.21 5.82
CA SER A 113 12.67 3.90 7.03
C SER A 113 12.58 2.97 8.22
N VAL A 114 12.02 1.77 8.03
CA VAL A 114 11.90 0.76 9.09
C VAL A 114 13.29 0.25 9.50
N ALA A 115 14.18 0.00 8.54
CA ALA A 115 15.55 -0.42 8.84
C ALA A 115 16.33 0.61 9.66
N ALA A 116 16.04 1.90 9.50
CA ALA A 116 16.69 2.99 10.23
C ALA A 116 16.08 3.23 11.63
N LEU A 117 14.92 2.67 11.95
CA LEU A 117 14.28 2.85 13.26
C LEU A 117 14.98 2.00 14.32
N PRO A 118 15.45 2.59 15.42
CA PRO A 118 16.11 1.83 16.48
C PRO A 118 15.12 1.00 17.32
N ASP A 119 13.85 1.41 17.36
CA ASP A 119 12.81 0.78 18.18
C ASP A 119 11.42 0.97 17.58
N LEU A 120 10.73 -0.13 17.34
CA LEU A 120 9.33 -0.13 16.88
C LEU A 120 8.32 0.21 17.99
N GLY A 121 8.74 0.25 19.24
CA GLY A 121 7.94 0.75 20.36
C GLY A 121 7.81 2.28 20.40
N ARG A 122 8.62 3.01 19.62
CA ARG A 122 8.53 4.48 19.56
C ARG A 122 7.10 4.91 19.28
N SER A 123 6.56 5.78 20.16
CA SER A 123 5.21 6.32 20.06
C SER A 123 5.22 7.66 19.30
N VAL A 124 4.30 7.82 18.37
CA VAL A 124 4.13 9.04 17.56
C VAL A 124 2.69 9.53 17.62
N PRO A 125 2.44 10.85 17.62
CA PRO A 125 1.09 11.40 17.53
C PRO A 125 0.51 11.15 16.15
N LEU A 126 -0.78 10.83 16.10
CA LEU A 126 -1.50 10.72 14.85
C LEU A 126 -2.04 12.06 14.36
N PRO A 127 -2.14 12.26 13.05
CA PRO A 127 -2.78 13.44 12.49
C PRO A 127 -4.26 13.49 12.89
N LYS A 128 -4.78 14.71 13.04
CA LYS A 128 -6.19 14.94 13.30
C LYS A 128 -6.99 14.74 12.02
N THR A 129 -8.09 14.01 12.15
CA THR A 129 -9.11 13.83 11.10
C THR A 129 -10.45 14.36 11.62
N PRO A 130 -11.46 14.56 10.77
CA PRO A 130 -12.79 15.02 11.21
C PRO A 130 -13.47 14.11 12.24
N TRP A 131 -13.07 12.83 12.29
CA TRP A 131 -13.60 11.83 13.23
C TRP A 131 -12.63 11.49 14.36
N SER A 132 -11.49 12.20 14.47
CA SER A 132 -10.55 11.99 15.58
C SER A 132 -11.15 12.46 16.90
N PRO A 133 -10.86 11.76 18.02
CA PRO A 133 -11.25 12.23 19.34
C PRO A 133 -10.56 13.57 19.66
N PRO A 134 -11.08 14.34 20.66
CA PRO A 134 -10.48 15.61 21.06
C PRO A 134 -9.01 15.46 21.46
N GLU A 135 -8.66 14.38 22.15
CA GLU A 135 -7.33 14.08 22.62
C GLU A 135 -6.41 13.63 21.48
N THR A 136 -5.12 13.90 21.61
CA THR A 136 -4.12 13.40 20.65
C THR A 136 -3.93 11.90 20.83
N VAL A 137 -4.27 11.14 19.78
CA VAL A 137 -4.04 9.70 19.75
C VAL A 137 -2.59 9.43 19.38
N HIS A 138 -1.97 8.49 20.05
CA HIS A 138 -0.60 8.06 19.80
C HIS A 138 -0.58 6.58 19.40
N TRP A 139 0.21 6.25 18.37
CA TRP A 139 0.49 4.88 17.97
C TRP A 139 1.99 4.61 18.02
N SER A 140 2.36 3.36 18.32
CA SER A 140 3.74 2.92 18.16
C SER A 140 4.05 2.71 16.66
N ALA A 141 5.32 2.79 16.28
CA ALA A 141 5.78 2.47 14.92
C ALA A 141 5.32 1.06 14.50
N ARG A 142 5.39 0.10 15.42
CA ARG A 142 4.83 -1.26 15.24
C ARG A 142 3.37 -1.23 14.84
N ARG A 143 2.54 -0.47 15.54
CA ARG A 143 1.10 -0.37 15.26
C ARG A 143 0.84 0.27 13.90
N ILE A 144 1.66 1.22 13.48
CA ILE A 144 1.59 1.83 12.15
C ILE A 144 1.91 0.80 11.08
N LEU A 145 2.99 0.01 11.22
CA LEU A 145 3.31 -1.07 10.28
C LEU A 145 2.20 -2.12 10.18
N LEU A 146 1.65 -2.55 11.31
CA LEU A 146 0.51 -3.46 11.33
C LEU A 146 -0.72 -2.86 10.64
N HIS A 147 -0.91 -1.53 10.71
CA HIS A 147 -1.97 -0.85 9.98
C HIS A 147 -1.72 -0.90 8.48
N VAL A 148 -0.51 -0.61 8.01
CA VAL A 148 -0.15 -0.68 6.58
C VAL A 148 -0.32 -2.11 6.05
N ILE A 149 0.14 -3.13 6.79
CA ILE A 149 -0.07 -4.53 6.45
C ILE A 149 -1.57 -4.86 6.31
N ARG A 150 -2.38 -4.41 7.26
CA ARG A 150 -3.84 -4.61 7.24
C ARG A 150 -4.49 -3.94 6.03
N GLU A 151 -4.13 -2.70 5.73
CA GLU A 151 -4.66 -1.97 4.55
C GLU A 151 -4.31 -2.72 3.26
N THR A 152 -3.04 -3.13 3.12
CA THR A 152 -2.58 -3.87 1.94
C THR A 152 -3.30 -5.20 1.79
N ALA A 153 -3.45 -5.97 2.88
CA ALA A 153 -4.17 -7.25 2.87
C ALA A 153 -5.66 -7.08 2.54
N GLN A 154 -6.33 -6.10 3.15
CA GLN A 154 -7.74 -5.82 2.92
C GLN A 154 -8.00 -5.43 1.47
N HIS A 155 -7.20 -4.50 0.94
CA HIS A 155 -7.33 -4.04 -0.44
C HIS A 155 -6.83 -5.08 -1.45
N GLY A 156 -5.89 -5.94 -1.08
CA GLY A 156 -5.51 -7.11 -1.87
C GLY A 156 -6.69 -8.06 -2.11
N GLY A 157 -7.50 -8.33 -1.08
CA GLY A 157 -8.74 -9.11 -1.23
C GLY A 157 -9.79 -8.42 -2.11
N HIS A 158 -9.95 -7.08 -2.00
CA HIS A 158 -10.81 -6.32 -2.90
C HIS A 158 -10.33 -6.41 -4.35
N ALA A 159 -9.03 -6.26 -4.57
CA ALA A 159 -8.43 -6.35 -5.90
C ALA A 159 -8.62 -7.73 -6.53
N ASP A 160 -8.54 -8.79 -5.74
CA ASP A 160 -8.76 -10.15 -6.21
C ASP A 160 -10.19 -10.33 -6.73
N ILE A 161 -11.20 -9.90 -5.97
CA ILE A 161 -12.62 -9.94 -6.39
C ILE A 161 -12.85 -9.08 -7.65
N ILE A 162 -12.23 -7.90 -7.74
CA ILE A 162 -12.35 -7.02 -8.92
C ILE A 162 -11.69 -7.69 -10.14
N ARG A 163 -10.55 -8.35 -9.97
CA ARG A 163 -9.87 -9.10 -11.02
C ARG A 163 -10.68 -10.29 -11.50
N GLU A 164 -11.26 -11.07 -10.60
CA GLU A 164 -12.18 -12.16 -10.96
C GLU A 164 -13.37 -11.66 -11.78
N ALA A 165 -13.94 -10.52 -11.41
CA ALA A 165 -15.05 -9.91 -12.15
C ALA A 165 -14.63 -9.32 -13.51
N LEU A 166 -13.34 -8.98 -13.68
CA LEU A 166 -12.79 -8.43 -14.92
C LEU A 166 -12.57 -9.51 -15.98
N ASP A 167 -11.89 -10.59 -15.62
CA ASP A 167 -11.43 -11.61 -16.59
C ASP A 167 -11.38 -13.05 -16.03
N GLY A 168 -11.85 -13.25 -14.81
CA GLY A 168 -11.86 -14.57 -14.15
C GLY A 168 -10.52 -14.98 -13.52
N ALA A 169 -9.47 -14.16 -13.63
CA ALA A 169 -8.19 -14.46 -13.01
C ALA A 169 -8.24 -14.19 -11.50
N SER A 170 -7.52 -14.98 -10.72
CA SER A 170 -7.41 -14.81 -9.27
C SER A 170 -6.00 -15.09 -8.76
N THR A 171 -5.66 -14.55 -7.59
CA THR A 171 -4.37 -14.79 -6.93
C THR A 171 -4.15 -16.28 -6.67
N THR A 172 -5.19 -17.02 -6.33
CA THR A 172 -5.12 -18.47 -6.05
C THR A 172 -4.72 -19.26 -7.30
N ALA A 173 -5.19 -18.86 -8.47
CA ALA A 173 -4.90 -19.55 -9.74
C ALA A 173 -3.55 -19.13 -10.35
N GLN A 174 -2.94 -18.02 -9.88
CA GLN A 174 -1.74 -17.42 -10.47
C GLN A 174 -0.50 -17.43 -9.55
N ARG A 175 -0.59 -18.10 -8.40
CA ARG A 175 0.53 -18.27 -7.45
C ARG A 175 1.62 -19.18 -7.99
#